data_2e6452fe86b396ed21b42ec5e6522a75
#
_entry.id   2e6452fe86b396ed21b42ec5e6522a75
#
_cell.length_a   1.000
_cell.length_b   1.000
_cell.length_c   1.000
_cell.angle_alpha   90.00
_cell.angle_beta   90.00
_cell.angle_gamma   90.00
#
_symmetry.space_group_name_H-M   'P 1'
#
loop_
_entity.id
_entity.type
_entity.pdbx_description
1 polymer ?
#
loop_
_entity_poly.entity_id
_entity_poly.type
_entity_poly.pdbx_seq_one_letter_code
_entity_poly.pdbx_strand_id
1 'polypeptide(L)'
;EISLGLVGSEMCIRDSCTEIQVTVHADNSITVVDNGRGIPVDEHPVKKIPTLEVVMTILHAGGKFDNSAYKVSGGLHGVGISVVNALSKRVVVQVRRDGNTYEMEFSRGKTVKKMEVVGTSDSTGTTVTFWPDDEIFETCIYDFDTLHNRLQETAFLNKNLKIVLTDEREATPHVEEFCYEGGIIDFVKFLNEGKDVPEAFKEPIYIEGKSDPDAPVAKMGEVEVSLQWNSGYGENVMSFANDIYTPEGGMHLEGFRTALTRVINDYARKQNLLKEKDANLTGDDVREGLSAVISVKLPDPQFEGQTKAKLGSSYMRALTLKIVTDGLADYLEEHPKPAREIVKKAQQACKDGRRRDIQAILPLRGKILNVERVGDHRAFSSDTIQSLITAIGCGVTTSAGDGGDFDITKARYHKIIIMTDADVDGAHIRILLLTFFYKYMRPLIDAGYVYVACPPIFGIKVRNKIHYVYPNGRQPEDEILRDTIQSLGLNPDDNDEDGKAMADLITMADEQVETLHGITLFDPIETWKECTYVNCTARCLSTPIYENGKRVYQSPSLDDIKKFCKAQVNTLWDEVKRFENPHRYYVDLSQKLWDTRSALLKKLSK
;
A
#
# COMPACT_ATOMS: atom_id res chain seq x y z
N GLU A 1 14.71 5.22 17.89
CA GLU A 1 13.75 5.87 18.82
C GLU A 1 14.41 6.96 19.69
N ILE A 2 15.69 6.87 20.07
CA ILE A 2 16.36 7.86 20.93
C ILE A 2 16.49 9.21 20.24
N SER A 3 16.99 9.26 19.00
CA SER A 3 17.12 10.49 18.22
C SER A 3 15.76 11.14 17.92
N LEU A 4 14.74 10.32 17.75
CA LEU A 4 13.37 10.75 17.46
C LEU A 4 12.69 11.42 18.65
N GLY A 5 13.02 11.04 19.86
CA GLY A 5 12.55 11.71 21.09
C GLY A 5 13.06 13.14 21.24
N LEU A 6 14.17 13.50 20.59
CA LEU A 6 14.73 14.85 20.59
C LEU A 6 14.13 15.72 19.48
N VAL A 7 13.97 15.18 18.28
CA VAL A 7 13.37 15.90 17.14
C VAL A 7 11.87 16.12 17.34
N GLY A 8 11.20 15.20 18.03
CA GLY A 8 9.81 15.36 18.43
C GLY A 8 9.61 16.07 19.77
N SER A 9 10.63 16.72 20.35
CA SER A 9 10.40 17.56 21.50
C SER A 9 9.73 18.84 21.03
N GLU A 10 8.41 18.81 21.02
CA GLU A 10 7.45 19.84 20.60
C GLU A 10 7.68 21.21 21.27
N MET A 11 8.62 21.30 22.22
CA MET A 11 9.07 22.55 22.79
C MET A 11 9.62 23.52 21.74
N CYS A 12 10.24 22.98 20.68
CA CYS A 12 10.92 23.78 19.67
C CYS A 12 10.01 24.15 18.49
N ILE A 13 9.21 23.21 18.02
CA ILE A 13 8.49 23.34 16.74
C ILE A 13 7.33 24.36 16.84
N ARG A 14 6.69 24.51 17.98
CA ARG A 14 5.41 25.21 18.07
C ARG A 14 5.48 26.71 18.32
N ASP A 15 6.52 27.21 18.97
CA ASP A 15 6.51 28.59 19.46
C ASP A 15 7.46 29.54 18.75
N SER A 16 8.42 29.05 17.96
CA SER A 16 9.34 29.88 17.16
C SER A 16 10.38 29.09 16.35
N CYS A 17 10.42 27.75 16.42
CA CYS A 17 11.39 26.95 15.68
C CYS A 17 10.96 26.83 14.22
N THR A 18 11.81 27.23 13.32
CA THR A 18 11.63 27.15 11.87
C THR A 18 12.60 26.21 11.20
N GLU A 19 13.67 25.79 11.93
CA GLU A 19 14.70 24.92 11.39
C GLU A 19 15.25 23.97 12.47
N ILE A 20 15.36 22.70 12.09
CA ILE A 20 16.00 21.64 12.88
C ILE A 20 17.07 20.99 11.99
N GLN A 21 18.29 20.85 12.52
CA GLN A 21 19.38 20.14 11.86
C GLN A 21 19.71 18.89 12.66
N VAL A 22 19.78 17.75 12.00
CA VAL A 22 20.15 16.45 12.57
C VAL A 22 21.37 15.93 11.85
N THR A 23 22.48 15.75 12.57
CA THR A 23 23.74 15.26 12.00
C THR A 23 24.13 13.94 12.65
N VAL A 24 24.33 12.92 11.85
CA VAL A 24 24.93 11.64 12.24
C VAL A 24 26.41 11.72 11.95
N HIS A 25 27.24 11.71 12.99
CA HIS A 25 28.69 11.86 12.84
C HIS A 25 29.38 10.52 12.56
N ALA A 26 30.63 10.60 12.11
CA ALA A 26 31.45 9.44 11.77
C ALA A 26 31.67 8.47 12.96
N ASP A 27 31.58 8.95 14.20
CA ASP A 27 31.68 8.15 15.44
C ASP A 27 30.33 7.60 15.92
N ASN A 28 29.29 7.71 15.09
CA ASN A 28 27.90 7.39 15.43
C ASN A 28 27.34 8.18 16.62
N SER A 29 27.85 9.37 16.90
CA SER A 29 27.11 10.33 17.71
C SER A 29 26.08 11.06 16.85
N ILE A 30 25.04 11.61 17.48
CA ILE A 30 24.06 12.47 16.83
C ILE A 30 24.08 13.85 17.46
N THR A 31 24.08 14.86 16.61
CA THR A 31 23.84 16.25 17.01
C THR A 31 22.49 16.70 16.47
N VAL A 32 21.65 17.25 17.33
CA VAL A 32 20.38 17.91 16.99
C VAL A 32 20.49 19.38 17.36
N VAL A 33 20.27 20.26 16.39
CA VAL A 33 20.29 21.72 16.55
C VAL A 33 18.92 22.27 16.20
N ASP A 34 18.37 23.10 17.07
CA ASP A 34 17.17 23.89 16.77
C ASP A 34 17.45 25.39 16.90
N ASN A 35 16.61 26.18 16.23
CA ASN A 35 16.61 27.64 16.33
C ASN A 35 15.44 28.17 17.17
N GLY A 36 14.91 27.36 18.09
CA GLY A 36 13.83 27.72 18.99
C GLY A 36 14.25 28.70 20.10
N ARG A 37 13.43 28.82 21.12
CA ARG A 37 13.69 29.75 22.25
C ARG A 37 14.84 29.35 23.17
N GLY A 38 15.34 28.16 23.05
CA GLY A 38 16.31 27.55 23.97
C GLY A 38 15.66 27.08 25.29
N ILE A 39 16.18 25.99 25.85
CA ILE A 39 15.75 25.46 27.16
C ILE A 39 16.00 26.51 28.24
N PRO A 40 15.06 26.71 29.22
CA PRO A 40 15.30 27.64 30.32
C PRO A 40 16.58 27.27 31.11
N VAL A 41 17.39 28.28 31.43
CA VAL A 41 18.67 28.14 32.13
C VAL A 41 18.62 28.66 33.56
N ASP A 42 17.55 29.37 33.95
CA ASP A 42 17.34 29.92 35.27
C ASP A 42 17.26 28.80 36.35
N GLU A 43 17.48 29.20 37.60
CA GLU A 43 17.33 28.31 38.75
C GLU A 43 15.88 27.85 38.90
N HIS A 44 15.68 26.53 38.94
CA HIS A 44 14.35 25.94 39.11
C HIS A 44 13.78 26.30 40.48
N PRO A 45 12.55 26.88 40.58
CA PRO A 45 12.03 27.47 41.82
C PRO A 45 11.95 26.47 42.98
N VAL A 46 11.69 25.20 42.69
CA VAL A 46 11.55 24.15 43.71
C VAL A 46 12.83 23.37 43.94
N LYS A 47 13.56 23.00 42.89
CA LYS A 47 14.73 22.10 42.97
C LYS A 47 16.04 22.83 43.30
N LYS A 48 16.09 24.15 43.11
CA LYS A 48 17.26 24.99 43.43
C LYS A 48 18.52 24.58 42.67
N ILE A 49 18.37 24.03 41.47
CA ILE A 49 19.42 23.73 40.50
C ILE A 49 18.99 24.31 39.14
N PRO A 50 19.87 24.44 38.13
CA PRO A 50 19.50 24.95 36.81
C PRO A 50 18.34 24.17 36.21
N THR A 51 17.38 24.87 35.59
CA THR A 51 16.23 24.21 34.95
C THR A 51 16.68 23.26 33.85
N LEU A 52 17.76 23.57 33.11
CA LEU A 52 18.38 22.67 32.15
C LEU A 52 18.77 21.32 32.79
N GLU A 53 19.41 21.35 33.98
CA GLU A 53 19.77 20.12 34.71
C GLU A 53 18.55 19.32 35.13
N VAL A 54 17.49 20.00 35.58
CA VAL A 54 16.21 19.36 35.96
C VAL A 54 15.60 18.63 34.76
N VAL A 55 15.54 19.29 33.59
CA VAL A 55 14.97 18.72 32.35
C VAL A 55 15.76 17.50 31.88
N MET A 56 17.10 17.54 32.01
CA MET A 56 17.97 16.48 31.54
C MET A 56 18.07 15.27 32.47
N THR A 57 17.82 15.44 33.79
CA THR A 57 18.12 14.38 34.78
C THR A 57 16.92 13.88 35.57
N ILE A 58 15.83 14.63 35.63
CA ILE A 58 14.66 14.29 36.45
C ILE A 58 13.51 13.86 35.56
N LEU A 59 12.98 12.65 35.81
CA LEU A 59 11.79 12.16 35.15
C LEU A 59 10.55 13.00 35.56
N HIS A 60 9.66 13.23 34.62
CA HIS A 60 8.42 13.99 34.82
C HIS A 60 8.64 15.47 35.23
N ALA A 61 9.76 16.06 34.89
CA ALA A 61 10.13 17.42 35.26
C ALA A 61 10.08 18.44 34.10
N GLY A 62 9.52 18.06 32.97
CA GLY A 62 9.40 18.96 31.80
C GLY A 62 8.33 20.02 32.00
N GLY A 63 8.50 21.21 31.39
CA GLY A 63 7.53 22.33 31.40
C GLY A 63 6.17 22.02 30.76
N LYS A 64 5.99 20.81 30.26
CA LYS A 64 4.76 20.30 29.61
C LYS A 64 3.61 20.07 30.59
N PHE A 65 3.86 20.13 31.90
CA PHE A 65 2.81 20.04 32.95
C PHE A 65 2.16 21.40 33.27
N ASP A 66 2.67 22.49 32.70
CA ASP A 66 2.06 23.79 32.84
C ASP A 66 1.27 24.14 31.57
N ASN A 67 -0.05 23.98 31.64
CA ASN A 67 -0.98 24.28 30.54
C ASN A 67 -0.96 25.76 30.10
N SER A 68 -0.29 26.65 30.85
CA SER A 68 -0.12 28.05 30.50
C SER A 68 1.00 28.25 29.47
N ALA A 69 2.01 27.34 29.45
CA ALA A 69 3.18 27.45 28.57
C ALA A 69 3.05 26.61 27.29
N TYR A 70 2.31 25.50 27.33
CA TYR A 70 2.16 24.56 26.21
C TYR A 70 0.72 24.12 26.03
N LYS A 71 0.07 24.56 24.94
CA LYS A 71 -1.32 24.21 24.64
C LYS A 71 -1.53 22.80 24.10
N VAL A 72 -0.53 22.20 23.49
CA VAL A 72 -0.57 20.84 22.90
C VAL A 72 0.83 20.22 22.92
N SER A 73 0.95 18.97 23.31
CA SER A 73 2.21 18.25 23.41
C SER A 73 2.01 16.73 23.15
N GLY A 74 2.86 16.08 22.33
CA GLY A 74 2.91 14.63 22.17
C GLY A 74 3.66 13.91 23.28
N GLY A 75 4.55 14.63 23.95
CA GLY A 75 5.33 14.14 25.08
C GLY A 75 4.58 14.23 26.40
N LEU A 76 3.68 13.29 26.70
CA LEU A 76 2.82 13.29 27.89
C LEU A 76 3.56 13.13 29.22
N HIS A 77 4.74 12.53 29.20
CA HIS A 77 5.40 12.10 30.44
C HIS A 77 6.63 12.94 30.82
N GLY A 78 7.07 13.87 29.95
CA GLY A 78 8.26 14.69 30.22
C GLY A 78 9.53 13.86 30.45
N VAL A 79 9.66 12.72 29.77
CA VAL A 79 10.77 11.78 29.99
C VAL A 79 11.69 11.62 28.78
N GLY A 80 11.32 12.10 27.58
CA GLY A 80 12.07 11.82 26.36
C GLY A 80 13.56 12.18 26.46
N ILE A 81 13.86 13.43 26.79
CA ILE A 81 15.23 13.92 26.85
C ILE A 81 16.03 13.33 28.04
N SER A 82 15.39 13.10 29.18
CA SER A 82 16.04 12.46 30.33
C SER A 82 16.32 10.97 30.06
N VAL A 83 15.51 10.29 29.26
CA VAL A 83 15.78 8.92 28.80
C VAL A 83 16.95 8.91 27.80
N VAL A 84 17.02 9.85 26.85
CA VAL A 84 18.18 9.99 25.97
C VAL A 84 19.45 10.15 26.78
N ASN A 85 19.44 11.03 27.81
CA ASN A 85 20.58 11.21 28.69
C ASN A 85 20.94 9.91 29.45
N ALA A 86 19.94 9.21 30.00
CA ALA A 86 20.18 7.96 30.74
C ALA A 86 20.76 6.83 29.88
N LEU A 87 20.42 6.79 28.59
CA LEU A 87 20.84 5.78 27.61
C LEU A 87 22.08 6.18 26.81
N SER A 88 22.70 7.29 27.16
CA SER A 88 23.90 7.80 26.47
C SER A 88 25.12 7.76 27.40
N LYS A 89 26.25 7.28 26.89
CA LYS A 89 27.53 7.33 27.60
C LYS A 89 28.03 8.77 27.81
N ARG A 90 27.63 9.67 26.92
CA ARG A 90 27.94 11.11 26.98
C ARG A 90 26.81 11.90 26.32
N VAL A 91 26.45 13.03 26.92
CA VAL A 91 25.56 14.04 26.31
C VAL A 91 26.14 15.42 26.58
N VAL A 92 26.24 16.24 25.54
CA VAL A 92 26.62 17.65 25.63
C VAL A 92 25.42 18.48 25.19
N VAL A 93 25.00 19.41 26.02
CA VAL A 93 23.87 20.31 25.73
C VAL A 93 24.40 21.74 25.74
N GLN A 94 24.18 22.44 24.63
CA GLN A 94 24.41 23.87 24.53
C GLN A 94 23.08 24.59 24.33
N VAL A 95 22.86 25.64 25.10
CA VAL A 95 21.66 26.47 25.02
C VAL A 95 22.06 27.91 24.73
N ARG A 96 21.57 28.44 23.63
CA ARG A 96 21.72 29.85 23.26
C ARG A 96 20.47 30.60 23.72
N ARG A 97 20.62 31.44 24.75
CA ARG A 97 19.54 32.18 25.35
C ARG A 97 20.04 33.39 26.13
N ASP A 98 19.24 34.45 26.16
CA ASP A 98 19.51 35.67 26.92
C ASP A 98 20.90 36.29 26.65
N GLY A 99 21.33 36.25 25.36
CA GLY A 99 22.60 36.80 24.91
C GLY A 99 23.82 35.92 25.17
N ASN A 100 23.67 34.75 25.78
CA ASN A 100 24.76 33.85 26.14
C ASN A 100 24.59 32.45 25.56
N THR A 101 25.69 31.71 25.46
CA THR A 101 25.70 30.27 25.20
C THR A 101 26.11 29.55 26.47
N TYR A 102 25.18 28.74 26.98
CA TYR A 102 25.37 27.91 28.18
C TYR A 102 25.71 26.49 27.74
N GLU A 103 26.58 25.80 28.46
CA GLU A 103 26.93 24.40 28.20
C GLU A 103 26.84 23.56 29.48
N MET A 104 26.30 22.36 29.35
CA MET A 104 26.34 21.30 30.37
C MET A 104 26.73 19.98 29.74
N GLU A 105 27.36 19.10 30.52
CA GLU A 105 27.67 17.73 30.09
C GLU A 105 27.15 16.70 31.07
N PHE A 106 26.67 15.59 30.50
CA PHE A 106 26.09 14.48 31.25
C PHE A 106 26.66 13.15 30.78
N SER A 107 26.60 12.15 31.65
CA SER A 107 26.97 10.77 31.34
C SER A 107 26.01 9.84 32.09
N ARG A 108 25.36 8.94 31.36
CA ARG A 108 24.43 7.91 31.92
C ARG A 108 23.44 8.52 32.90
N GLY A 109 22.80 9.62 32.54
CA GLY A 109 21.79 10.32 33.32
C GLY A 109 22.34 11.22 34.45
N LYS A 110 23.65 11.34 34.62
CA LYS A 110 24.27 12.13 35.70
C LYS A 110 25.01 13.33 35.15
N THR A 111 24.94 14.47 35.82
CA THR A 111 25.70 15.67 35.49
C THR A 111 27.19 15.43 35.75
N VAL A 112 28.04 15.58 34.73
CA VAL A 112 29.52 15.48 34.85
C VAL A 112 30.20 16.83 34.76
N LYS A 113 29.57 17.78 34.01
CA LYS A 113 30.02 19.18 33.94
C LYS A 113 28.84 20.08 34.26
N LYS A 114 28.98 20.93 35.29
CA LYS A 114 27.93 21.91 35.64
C LYS A 114 27.79 22.97 34.57
N MET A 115 26.63 23.62 34.57
CA MET A 115 26.35 24.69 33.63
C MET A 115 27.34 25.83 33.75
N GLU A 116 27.92 26.21 32.63
CA GLU A 116 28.81 27.35 32.51
C GLU A 116 28.51 28.15 31.23
N VAL A 117 28.83 29.42 31.24
CA VAL A 117 28.77 30.27 30.06
C VAL A 117 30.03 30.05 29.24
N VAL A 118 29.89 29.53 28.04
CA VAL A 118 31.00 29.23 27.12
C VAL A 118 31.16 30.26 26.01
N GLY A 119 30.22 31.17 25.84
CA GLY A 119 30.25 32.20 24.82
C GLY A 119 29.04 33.15 24.87
N THR A 120 29.01 34.08 23.91
CA THR A 120 27.86 34.95 23.65
C THR A 120 27.17 34.55 22.39
N SER A 121 25.86 34.78 22.27
CA SER A 121 25.08 34.47 21.06
C SER A 121 24.02 35.52 20.83
N ASP A 122 23.91 35.96 19.58
CA ASP A 122 22.83 36.86 19.14
C ASP A 122 21.55 36.11 18.72
N SER A 123 21.60 34.76 18.71
CA SER A 123 20.46 33.89 18.36
C SER A 123 20.05 33.03 19.54
N THR A 124 18.85 32.49 19.48
CA THR A 124 18.34 31.51 20.44
C THR A 124 18.31 30.11 19.83
N GLY A 125 18.28 29.07 20.66
CA GLY A 125 18.15 27.69 20.23
C GLY A 125 18.82 26.71 21.19
N THR A 126 18.68 25.42 20.91
CA THR A 126 19.30 24.34 21.65
C THR A 126 20.12 23.45 20.72
N THR A 127 21.27 23.02 21.20
CA THR A 127 22.10 22.00 20.53
C THR A 127 22.32 20.86 21.50
N VAL A 128 21.97 19.65 21.10
CA VAL A 128 22.17 18.44 21.89
C VAL A 128 22.99 17.46 21.07
N THR A 129 24.18 17.11 21.58
CA THR A 129 25.01 16.05 21.01
C THR A 129 25.06 14.88 21.99
N PHE A 130 24.80 13.68 21.50
CA PHE A 130 24.79 12.49 22.37
C PHE A 130 25.44 11.29 21.70
N TRP A 131 26.06 10.46 22.54
CA TRP A 131 26.72 9.20 22.16
C TRP A 131 25.96 8.06 22.83
N PRO A 132 25.32 7.16 22.05
CA PRO A 132 24.61 6.02 22.62
C PRO A 132 25.57 5.14 23.41
N ASP A 133 25.05 4.51 24.49
CA ASP A 133 25.83 3.67 25.37
C ASP A 133 25.90 2.24 24.84
N ASP A 134 27.10 1.84 24.42
CA ASP A 134 27.42 0.50 23.90
C ASP A 134 27.37 -0.62 24.99
N GLU A 135 27.26 -0.27 26.27
CA GLU A 135 26.94 -1.23 27.32
C GLU A 135 25.44 -1.55 27.42
N ILE A 136 24.58 -0.71 26.81
CA ILE A 136 23.11 -0.85 26.87
C ILE A 136 22.56 -1.36 25.54
N PHE A 137 23.08 -0.87 24.42
CA PHE A 137 22.60 -1.19 23.10
C PHE A 137 23.45 -2.26 22.42
N GLU A 138 22.83 -3.25 21.82
CA GLU A 138 23.52 -4.29 21.02
C GLU A 138 24.21 -3.69 19.79
N THR A 139 23.67 -2.61 19.23
CA THR A 139 24.26 -1.83 18.14
C THR A 139 24.04 -0.34 18.36
N CYS A 140 25.07 0.45 18.13
CA CYS A 140 25.01 1.91 18.17
C CYS A 140 25.06 2.52 16.75
N ILE A 141 24.90 1.71 15.71
CA ILE A 141 24.87 2.16 14.32
C ILE A 141 23.44 2.57 13.97
N TYR A 142 23.26 3.80 13.55
CA TYR A 142 21.95 4.32 13.13
C TYR A 142 21.63 3.91 11.70
N ASP A 143 20.39 3.50 11.50
CA ASP A 143 19.83 3.27 10.18
C ASP A 143 19.35 4.59 9.57
N PHE A 144 19.90 4.93 8.41
CA PHE A 144 19.62 6.20 7.74
C PHE A 144 18.17 6.28 7.28
N ASP A 145 17.64 5.21 6.67
CA ASP A 145 16.29 5.20 6.12
C ASP A 145 15.23 5.37 7.22
N THR A 146 15.47 4.81 8.40
CA THR A 146 14.60 5.00 9.57
C THR A 146 14.58 6.47 10.03
N LEU A 147 15.74 7.14 10.05
CA LEU A 147 15.83 8.57 10.40
C LEU A 147 15.16 9.42 9.32
N HIS A 148 15.50 9.18 8.05
CA HIS A 148 14.94 9.85 6.88
C HIS A 148 13.40 9.84 6.92
N ASN A 149 12.81 8.64 6.94
CA ASN A 149 11.35 8.49 6.90
C ASN A 149 10.67 9.24 8.05
N ARG A 150 11.23 9.16 9.23
CA ARG A 150 10.64 9.77 10.41
C ARG A 150 10.77 11.29 10.43
N LEU A 151 11.90 11.83 9.99
CA LEU A 151 12.11 13.27 9.88
C LEU A 151 11.25 13.86 8.77
N GLN A 152 11.10 13.15 7.66
CA GLN A 152 10.21 13.53 6.57
C GLN A 152 8.75 13.56 7.02
N GLU A 153 8.26 12.53 7.75
CA GLU A 153 6.91 12.54 8.34
C GLU A 153 6.72 13.76 9.26
N THR A 154 7.72 14.06 10.10
CA THR A 154 7.66 15.22 11.00
C THR A 154 7.58 16.54 10.24
N ALA A 155 8.31 16.69 9.15
CA ALA A 155 8.28 17.86 8.30
C ALA A 155 6.92 18.03 7.60
N PHE A 156 6.29 16.94 7.13
CA PHE A 156 4.94 16.97 6.57
C PHE A 156 3.87 17.41 7.56
N LEU A 157 3.99 16.99 8.83
CA LEU A 157 3.03 17.33 9.88
C LEU A 157 3.16 18.78 10.38
N ASN A 158 4.28 19.42 10.11
CA ASN A 158 4.59 20.79 10.57
C ASN A 158 4.91 21.70 9.38
N LYS A 159 3.88 22.40 8.88
CA LYS A 159 4.02 23.32 7.73
C LYS A 159 5.18 24.29 7.91
N ASN A 160 5.98 24.47 6.88
CA ASN A 160 7.13 25.41 6.84
C ASN A 160 8.26 25.09 7.82
N LEU A 161 8.24 23.97 8.53
CA LEU A 161 9.40 23.54 9.31
C LEU A 161 10.45 22.93 8.38
N LYS A 162 11.63 23.54 8.35
CA LYS A 162 12.79 22.99 7.65
C LYS A 162 13.51 22.00 8.54
N ILE A 163 13.68 20.76 8.07
CA ILE A 163 14.51 19.75 8.71
C ILE A 163 15.64 19.38 7.77
N VAL A 164 16.87 19.39 8.26
CA VAL A 164 18.08 18.99 7.50
C VAL A 164 18.67 17.76 8.16
N LEU A 165 18.76 16.66 7.43
CA LEU A 165 19.44 15.43 7.87
C LEU A 165 20.78 15.33 7.15
N THR A 166 21.87 15.26 7.93
CA THR A 166 23.23 15.09 7.42
C THR A 166 23.83 13.80 7.96
N ASP A 167 24.33 12.95 7.08
CA ASP A 167 25.11 11.75 7.45
C ASP A 167 26.57 11.96 7.06
N GLU A 168 27.44 12.06 8.06
CA GLU A 168 28.88 12.27 7.90
C GLU A 168 29.70 10.98 8.01
N ARG A 169 29.06 9.81 8.03
CA ARG A 169 29.76 8.53 8.18
C ARG A 169 30.58 8.14 6.96
N GLU A 170 30.21 8.64 5.79
CA GLU A 170 30.97 8.46 4.56
C GLU A 170 31.89 9.63 4.26
N ALA A 171 32.89 9.43 3.37
CA ALA A 171 33.85 10.46 3.00
C ALA A 171 33.21 11.72 2.38
N THR A 172 32.05 11.57 1.75
CA THR A 172 31.24 12.69 1.27
C THR A 172 29.94 12.69 2.08
N PRO A 173 29.65 13.74 2.85
CA PRO A 173 28.43 13.82 3.63
C PRO A 173 27.19 13.70 2.74
N HIS A 174 26.24 12.88 3.13
CA HIS A 174 24.92 12.81 2.53
C HIS A 174 23.99 13.78 3.24
N VAL A 175 23.40 14.73 2.49
CA VAL A 175 22.55 15.78 3.05
C VAL A 175 21.18 15.74 2.39
N GLU A 176 20.13 15.69 3.20
CA GLU A 176 18.75 15.79 2.75
C GLU A 176 18.00 16.89 3.49
N GLU A 177 17.17 17.62 2.75
CA GLU A 177 16.36 18.72 3.28
C GLU A 177 14.88 18.43 3.10
N PHE A 178 14.11 18.57 4.16
CA PHE A 178 12.66 18.43 4.17
C PHE A 178 12.02 19.75 4.57
N CYS A 179 11.17 20.29 3.71
CA CYS A 179 10.37 21.48 4.00
C CYS A 179 9.10 21.47 3.12
N TYR A 180 7.93 21.41 3.73
CA TYR A 180 6.67 21.26 3.02
C TYR A 180 5.71 22.40 3.38
N GLU A 181 5.46 23.30 2.42
CA GLU A 181 4.55 24.43 2.62
C GLU A 181 3.09 23.99 2.71
N GLY A 182 2.72 22.96 1.94
CA GLY A 182 1.38 22.36 1.96
C GLY A 182 1.12 21.45 3.16
N GLY A 183 2.16 21.05 3.91
CA GLY A 183 2.01 20.18 5.08
C GLY A 183 1.38 18.83 4.73
N ILE A 184 0.26 18.46 5.37
CA ILE A 184 -0.39 17.16 5.13
C ILE A 184 -1.01 17.04 3.72
N ILE A 185 -1.19 18.15 2.98
CA ILE A 185 -1.57 18.10 1.57
C ILE A 185 -0.44 17.49 0.75
N ASP A 186 0.80 17.96 0.98
CA ASP A 186 1.98 17.44 0.31
C ASP A 186 2.25 15.99 0.74
N PHE A 187 1.95 15.65 2.00
CA PHE A 187 2.05 14.27 2.47
C PHE A 187 1.12 13.33 1.68
N VAL A 188 -0.12 13.71 1.43
CA VAL A 188 -1.04 12.90 0.62
C VAL A 188 -0.59 12.80 -0.84
N LYS A 189 -0.04 13.88 -1.41
CA LYS A 189 0.59 13.84 -2.74
C LYS A 189 1.76 12.86 -2.78
N PHE A 190 2.63 12.89 -1.77
CA PHE A 190 3.75 11.94 -1.60
C PHE A 190 3.26 10.49 -1.47
N LEU A 191 2.22 10.21 -0.67
CA LEU A 191 1.62 8.87 -0.55
C LEU A 191 1.05 8.34 -1.87
N ASN A 192 0.76 9.22 -2.82
CA ASN A 192 0.26 8.88 -4.16
C ASN A 192 1.33 8.98 -5.26
N GLU A 193 2.58 9.26 -4.90
CA GLU A 193 3.68 9.23 -5.87
C GLU A 193 3.76 7.87 -6.57
N GLY A 194 3.91 7.90 -7.90
CA GLY A 194 3.92 6.68 -8.73
C GLY A 194 2.56 5.99 -8.90
N LYS A 195 1.47 6.51 -8.30
CA LYS A 195 0.12 6.01 -8.52
C LYS A 195 -0.60 6.83 -9.58
N ASP A 196 -1.53 6.18 -10.27
CA ASP A 196 -2.39 6.84 -11.23
C ASP A 196 -3.51 7.60 -10.47
N VAL A 197 -3.42 8.93 -10.48
CA VAL A 197 -4.41 9.80 -9.88
C VAL A 197 -5.25 10.44 -10.99
N PRO A 198 -6.55 10.14 -11.08
CA PRO A 198 -7.43 10.74 -12.06
C PRO A 198 -7.43 12.27 -11.97
N GLU A 199 -7.56 12.95 -13.11
CA GLU A 199 -7.57 14.43 -13.19
C GLU A 199 -8.64 15.07 -12.26
N ALA A 200 -9.75 14.36 -12.04
CA ALA A 200 -10.80 14.83 -11.11
C ALA A 200 -10.33 14.90 -9.65
N PHE A 201 -9.26 14.18 -9.30
CA PHE A 201 -8.72 14.10 -7.93
C PHE A 201 -7.30 14.67 -7.83
N LYS A 202 -6.82 15.39 -8.84
CA LYS A 202 -5.45 15.90 -8.91
C LYS A 202 -5.02 16.69 -7.68
N GLU A 203 -5.90 17.53 -7.16
CA GLU A 203 -5.66 18.23 -5.90
C GLU A 203 -6.32 17.48 -4.75
N PRO A 204 -5.57 17.19 -3.66
CA PRO A 204 -6.14 16.62 -2.45
C PRO A 204 -7.19 17.51 -1.83
N ILE A 205 -8.23 16.90 -1.27
CA ILE A 205 -9.22 17.59 -0.45
C ILE A 205 -8.55 17.90 0.90
N TYR A 206 -8.68 19.13 1.36
CA TYR A 206 -8.17 19.56 2.66
C TYR A 206 -9.31 20.07 3.53
N ILE A 207 -9.38 19.60 4.77
CA ILE A 207 -10.39 19.95 5.75
C ILE A 207 -9.68 20.26 7.07
N GLU A 208 -9.96 21.42 7.64
CA GLU A 208 -9.45 21.77 8.96
C GLU A 208 -10.57 22.32 9.85
N GLY A 209 -10.39 22.18 11.14
CA GLY A 209 -11.32 22.75 12.10
C GLY A 209 -10.83 22.61 13.53
N LYS A 210 -11.49 23.38 14.42
CA LYS A 210 -11.17 23.41 15.85
C LYS A 210 -12.42 23.16 16.67
N SER A 211 -12.21 22.75 17.91
CA SER A 211 -13.29 22.68 18.89
C SER A 211 -13.88 24.08 19.14
N ASP A 212 -15.09 24.09 19.69
CA ASP A 212 -15.73 25.33 20.15
C ASP A 212 -14.78 26.08 21.10
N PRO A 213 -14.58 27.41 20.92
CA PRO A 213 -13.78 28.22 21.82
C PRO A 213 -14.24 28.16 23.29
N ASP A 214 -15.53 27.93 23.52
CA ASP A 214 -16.13 27.82 24.86
C ASP A 214 -16.06 26.40 25.44
N ALA A 215 -15.47 25.45 24.71
CA ALA A 215 -15.30 24.10 25.19
C ALA A 215 -14.32 24.06 26.38
N PRO A 216 -14.53 23.14 27.35
CA PRO A 216 -13.55 22.94 28.42
C PRO A 216 -12.16 22.63 27.83
N VAL A 217 -11.09 23.20 28.40
CA VAL A 217 -9.71 23.03 27.93
C VAL A 217 -9.36 21.56 27.70
N ALA A 218 -9.78 20.66 28.59
CA ALA A 218 -9.58 19.22 28.45
C ALA A 218 -10.30 18.58 27.25
N LYS A 219 -11.19 19.28 26.57
CA LYS A 219 -11.92 18.83 25.37
C LYS A 219 -11.64 19.70 24.15
N MET A 220 -10.68 20.61 24.24
CA MET A 220 -10.21 21.35 23.08
C MET A 220 -9.44 20.44 22.15
N GLY A 221 -9.48 20.75 20.88
CA GLY A 221 -8.71 20.02 19.85
C GLY A 221 -8.78 20.70 18.49
N GLU A 222 -7.81 20.40 17.70
CA GLU A 222 -7.72 20.80 16.29
C GLU A 222 -7.68 19.53 15.45
N VAL A 223 -8.32 19.54 14.30
CA VAL A 223 -8.38 18.42 13.35
C VAL A 223 -7.99 18.95 11.99
N GLU A 224 -7.00 18.33 11.38
CA GLU A 224 -6.61 18.53 9.99
C GLU A 224 -6.72 17.20 9.26
N VAL A 225 -7.33 17.19 8.10
CA VAL A 225 -7.46 16.01 7.25
C VAL A 225 -7.14 16.40 5.81
N SER A 226 -6.28 15.62 5.18
CA SER A 226 -6.09 15.67 3.73
C SER A 226 -6.38 14.31 3.14
N LEU A 227 -7.09 14.26 2.00
CA LEU A 227 -7.50 13.00 1.38
C LEU A 227 -7.56 13.12 -0.14
N GLN A 228 -7.26 12.02 -0.83
CA GLN A 228 -7.23 11.94 -2.29
C GLN A 228 -7.48 10.51 -2.75
N TRP A 229 -8.29 10.33 -3.79
CA TRP A 229 -8.47 9.02 -4.42
C TRP A 229 -7.52 8.84 -5.59
N ASN A 230 -7.00 7.62 -5.73
CA ASN A 230 -6.22 7.16 -6.89
C ASN A 230 -6.96 6.02 -7.60
N SER A 231 -6.49 5.60 -8.77
CA SER A 231 -7.10 4.52 -9.56
C SER A 231 -6.88 3.12 -8.95
N GLY A 232 -6.09 3.02 -7.88
CA GLY A 232 -5.83 1.75 -7.20
C GLY A 232 -7.01 1.25 -6.37
N TYR A 233 -6.81 0.07 -5.79
CA TYR A 233 -7.80 -0.64 -4.98
C TYR A 233 -7.48 -0.65 -3.48
N GLY A 234 -6.25 -0.28 -3.10
CA GLY A 234 -5.79 -0.26 -1.71
C GLY A 234 -6.18 1.01 -0.96
N GLU A 235 -6.45 0.88 0.34
CA GLU A 235 -6.58 2.00 1.29
C GLU A 235 -5.18 2.31 1.87
N ASN A 236 -4.80 3.57 1.91
CA ASN A 236 -3.60 4.05 2.60
C ASN A 236 -3.98 5.26 3.48
N VAL A 237 -4.36 4.98 4.71
CA VAL A 237 -4.83 5.99 5.66
C VAL A 237 -3.89 6.02 6.86
N MET A 238 -3.23 7.15 7.05
CA MET A 238 -2.34 7.40 8.19
C MET A 238 -3.01 8.35 9.18
N SER A 239 -2.89 8.05 10.46
CA SER A 239 -3.48 8.88 11.52
C SER A 239 -2.46 9.25 12.57
N PHE A 240 -2.52 10.51 13.02
CA PHE A 240 -1.57 11.10 13.95
C PHE A 240 -2.30 11.83 15.06
N ALA A 241 -1.74 11.77 16.25
CA ALA A 241 -2.21 12.54 17.41
C ALA A 241 -1.02 13.26 18.03
N ASN A 242 -1.03 14.61 18.03
CA ASN A 242 0.11 15.43 18.45
C ASN A 242 1.42 14.99 17.78
N ASP A 243 1.41 14.87 16.45
CA ASP A 243 2.53 14.45 15.60
C ASP A 243 3.06 13.01 15.85
N ILE A 244 2.35 12.23 16.67
CA ILE A 244 2.66 10.82 16.93
C ILE A 244 1.82 9.94 16.00
N TYR A 245 2.48 9.09 15.22
CA TYR A 245 1.81 8.11 14.38
C TYR A 245 1.04 7.09 15.24
N THR A 246 -0.23 6.87 14.90
CA THR A 246 -1.12 5.91 15.57
C THR A 246 -1.46 4.76 14.63
N PRO A 247 -0.60 3.74 14.48
CA PRO A 247 -0.80 2.65 13.52
C PRO A 247 -2.07 1.83 13.79
N GLU A 248 -2.51 1.73 15.03
CA GLU A 248 -3.77 1.08 15.41
C GLU A 248 -4.97 2.05 15.36
N GLY A 249 -4.75 3.29 14.89
CA GLY A 249 -5.77 4.31 14.77
C GLY A 249 -6.25 4.86 16.11
N GLY A 250 -7.56 4.82 16.34
CA GLY A 250 -8.21 5.31 17.55
C GLY A 250 -9.42 6.18 17.25
N MET A 251 -9.89 6.92 18.25
CA MET A 251 -11.16 7.66 18.20
C MET A 251 -11.24 8.68 17.05
N HIS A 252 -10.15 9.35 16.71
CA HIS A 252 -10.09 10.30 15.60
C HIS A 252 -10.26 9.61 14.24
N LEU A 253 -9.59 8.45 14.03
CA LEU A 253 -9.73 7.66 12.81
C LEU A 253 -11.15 7.07 12.67
N GLU A 254 -11.76 6.62 13.77
CA GLU A 254 -13.16 6.16 13.77
C GLU A 254 -14.12 7.28 13.40
N GLY A 255 -13.90 8.48 13.92
CA GLY A 255 -14.65 9.68 13.57
C GLY A 255 -14.58 10.00 12.07
N PHE A 256 -13.37 9.99 11.52
CA PHE A 256 -13.10 10.18 10.09
C PHE A 256 -13.82 9.14 9.23
N ARG A 257 -13.61 7.85 9.51
CA ARG A 257 -14.23 6.75 8.73
C ARG A 257 -15.75 6.80 8.75
N THR A 258 -16.33 7.16 9.89
CA THR A 258 -17.78 7.30 10.03
C THR A 258 -18.30 8.49 9.23
N ALA A 259 -17.65 9.66 9.32
CA ALA A 259 -17.99 10.86 8.57
C ALA A 259 -17.94 10.61 7.06
N LEU A 260 -16.82 10.08 6.59
CA LEU A 260 -16.56 9.81 5.17
C LEU A 260 -17.67 8.94 4.56
N THR A 261 -17.97 7.81 5.19
CA THR A 261 -18.99 6.88 4.71
C THR A 261 -20.38 7.50 4.71
N ARG A 262 -20.72 8.25 5.77
CA ARG A 262 -22.01 8.90 5.90
C ARG A 262 -22.20 9.98 4.83
N VAL A 263 -21.26 10.92 4.72
CA VAL A 263 -21.38 12.08 3.82
C VAL A 263 -21.47 11.64 2.36
N ILE A 264 -20.69 10.64 1.94
CA ILE A 264 -20.72 10.14 0.56
C ILE A 264 -22.08 9.46 0.27
N ASN A 265 -22.63 8.68 1.20
CA ASN A 265 -23.95 8.10 1.03
C ASN A 265 -25.06 9.18 0.97
N ASP A 266 -25.02 10.17 1.87
CA ASP A 266 -26.00 11.24 1.93
C ASP A 266 -25.94 12.08 0.62
N TYR A 267 -24.75 12.41 0.12
CA TYR A 267 -24.57 13.08 -1.15
C TYR A 267 -25.09 12.25 -2.34
N ALA A 268 -24.73 10.96 -2.39
CA ALA A 268 -25.14 10.08 -3.48
C ALA A 268 -26.67 9.94 -3.56
N ARG A 269 -27.37 9.90 -2.42
CA ARG A 269 -28.83 9.90 -2.36
C ARG A 269 -29.44 11.24 -2.74
N LYS A 270 -28.90 12.36 -2.21
CA LYS A 270 -29.34 13.71 -2.53
C LYS A 270 -29.26 14.01 -4.04
N GLN A 271 -28.23 13.50 -4.70
CA GLN A 271 -28.00 13.66 -6.13
C GLN A 271 -28.66 12.57 -7.00
N ASN A 272 -29.47 11.67 -6.41
CA ASN A 272 -30.09 10.53 -7.09
C ASN A 272 -29.10 9.55 -7.79
N LEU A 273 -27.84 9.53 -7.35
CA LEU A 273 -26.83 8.58 -7.82
C LEU A 273 -27.04 7.19 -7.20
N LEU A 274 -27.62 7.12 -5.99
CA LEU A 274 -28.16 5.93 -5.36
C LEU A 274 -29.69 6.05 -5.29
N LYS A 275 -30.41 5.03 -5.79
CA LYS A 275 -31.87 4.97 -5.73
C LYS A 275 -32.31 4.53 -4.33
N GLU A 276 -33.56 4.85 -3.93
CA GLU A 276 -34.09 4.46 -2.60
C GLU A 276 -33.97 2.96 -2.29
N LYS A 277 -34.12 2.12 -3.31
CA LYS A 277 -34.02 0.66 -3.19
C LYS A 277 -32.58 0.12 -3.15
N ASP A 278 -31.60 0.93 -3.48
CA ASP A 278 -30.21 0.49 -3.51
C ASP A 278 -29.66 0.46 -2.07
N ALA A 279 -28.81 -0.51 -1.76
CA ALA A 279 -28.12 -0.56 -0.48
C ALA A 279 -27.17 0.63 -0.34
N ASN A 280 -26.88 1.04 0.88
CA ASN A 280 -25.84 2.02 1.14
C ASN A 280 -24.47 1.45 0.81
N LEU A 281 -23.59 2.31 0.31
CA LEU A 281 -22.17 2.01 0.14
C LEU A 281 -21.55 1.72 1.51
N THR A 282 -20.77 0.66 1.59
CA THR A 282 -20.04 0.33 2.84
C THR A 282 -18.85 1.26 3.04
N GLY A 283 -18.30 1.29 4.26
CA GLY A 283 -17.07 2.04 4.51
C GLY A 283 -15.92 1.59 3.62
N ASP A 284 -15.85 0.30 3.34
CA ASP A 284 -14.79 -0.26 2.48
C ASP A 284 -14.96 0.15 1.02
N ASP A 285 -16.18 0.22 0.51
CA ASP A 285 -16.44 0.70 -0.86
C ASP A 285 -15.97 2.14 -1.05
N VAL A 286 -16.23 2.97 -0.05
CA VAL A 286 -15.89 4.39 -0.06
C VAL A 286 -14.38 4.63 0.04
N ARG A 287 -13.66 3.77 0.76
CA ARG A 287 -12.21 3.91 0.99
C ARG A 287 -11.33 3.23 -0.05
N GLU A 288 -11.91 2.60 -1.05
CA GLU A 288 -11.14 1.99 -2.13
C GLU A 288 -10.34 3.03 -2.93
N GLY A 289 -9.02 2.82 -3.00
CA GLY A 289 -8.09 3.75 -3.64
C GLY A 289 -7.89 5.06 -2.88
N LEU A 290 -8.31 5.15 -1.62
CA LEU A 290 -8.15 6.33 -0.79
C LEU A 290 -6.75 6.39 -0.18
N SER A 291 -6.07 7.52 -0.36
CA SER A 291 -4.93 7.93 0.46
C SER A 291 -5.36 9.12 1.31
N ALA A 292 -5.16 9.03 2.62
CA ALA A 292 -5.55 10.10 3.55
C ALA A 292 -4.58 10.21 4.73
N VAL A 293 -4.42 11.44 5.21
CA VAL A 293 -3.69 11.76 6.43
C VAL A 293 -4.62 12.51 7.37
N ILE A 294 -4.76 12.00 8.59
CA ILE A 294 -5.54 12.61 9.67
C ILE A 294 -4.58 13.03 10.77
N SER A 295 -4.48 14.32 11.03
CA SER A 295 -3.68 14.88 12.11
C SER A 295 -4.58 15.58 13.10
N VAL A 296 -4.51 15.18 14.37
CA VAL A 296 -5.25 15.84 15.45
C VAL A 296 -4.30 16.37 16.51
N LYS A 297 -4.62 17.57 17.02
CA LYS A 297 -3.87 18.22 18.09
C LYS A 297 -4.78 18.44 19.29
N LEU A 298 -4.38 17.96 20.44
CA LEU A 298 -5.17 18.02 21.66
C LEU A 298 -4.28 18.21 22.91
N PRO A 299 -4.76 18.90 23.95
CA PRO A 299 -3.94 19.22 25.13
C PRO A 299 -3.52 18.01 25.93
N ASP A 300 -4.41 17.04 26.11
CA ASP A 300 -4.18 15.84 26.94
C ASP A 300 -4.61 14.57 26.18
N PRO A 301 -3.75 14.07 25.25
CA PRO A 301 -4.03 12.85 24.51
C PRO A 301 -3.93 11.62 25.42
N GLN A 302 -5.00 10.85 25.48
CA GLN A 302 -5.02 9.57 26.16
C GLN A 302 -4.81 8.45 25.15
N PHE A 303 -3.71 7.73 25.27
CA PHE A 303 -3.39 6.61 24.42
C PHE A 303 -3.66 5.27 25.13
N GLU A 304 -4.03 4.27 24.34
CA GLU A 304 -4.10 2.89 24.82
C GLU A 304 -2.67 2.31 24.83
N GLY A 305 -2.00 2.35 25.97
CA GLY A 305 -0.65 1.83 26.18
C GLY A 305 0.50 2.81 25.92
N GLN A 306 1.69 2.40 26.38
CA GLN A 306 2.92 3.21 26.34
C GLN A 306 3.46 3.43 24.93
N THR A 307 3.20 2.52 24.00
CA THR A 307 3.61 2.63 22.59
C THR A 307 2.90 3.74 21.84
N LYS A 308 1.82 4.31 22.43
CA LYS A 308 0.99 5.36 21.83
C LYS A 308 0.38 4.97 20.47
N ALA A 309 0.25 3.67 20.22
CA ALA A 309 -0.21 3.14 18.92
C ALA A 309 -1.68 3.48 18.61
N LYS A 310 -2.50 3.77 19.63
CA LYS A 310 -3.93 4.02 19.49
C LYS A 310 -4.42 5.16 20.40
N LEU A 311 -5.13 6.13 19.81
CA LEU A 311 -5.71 7.24 20.57
C LEU A 311 -7.06 6.86 21.18
N GLY A 312 -7.15 6.90 22.54
CA GLY A 312 -8.35 6.57 23.31
C GLY A 312 -9.27 7.76 23.63
N SER A 313 -8.84 9.01 23.41
CA SER A 313 -9.60 10.23 23.76
C SER A 313 -10.96 10.28 23.05
N SER A 314 -12.03 9.85 23.73
CA SER A 314 -13.35 9.59 23.14
C SER A 314 -14.02 10.81 22.50
N TYR A 315 -13.80 12.02 23.03
CA TYR A 315 -14.37 13.24 22.46
C TYR A 315 -13.81 13.58 21.08
N MET A 316 -12.60 13.11 20.74
CA MET A 316 -12.00 13.31 19.43
C MET A 316 -12.77 12.61 18.31
N ARG A 317 -13.49 11.52 18.63
CA ARG A 317 -14.40 10.89 17.66
C ARG A 317 -15.51 11.82 17.21
N ALA A 318 -16.18 12.48 18.17
CA ALA A 318 -17.28 13.41 17.88
C ALA A 318 -16.77 14.68 17.18
N LEU A 319 -15.61 15.21 17.61
CA LEU A 319 -15.01 16.39 17.00
C LEU A 319 -14.60 16.13 15.55
N THR A 320 -13.86 15.05 15.30
CA THR A 320 -13.43 14.68 13.95
C THR A 320 -14.63 14.35 13.05
N LEU A 321 -15.63 13.62 13.59
CA LEU A 321 -16.87 13.33 12.88
C LEU A 321 -17.56 14.61 12.41
N LYS A 322 -17.69 15.61 13.28
CA LYS A 322 -18.33 16.88 12.96
C LYS A 322 -17.56 17.64 11.88
N ILE A 323 -16.26 17.90 12.13
CA ILE A 323 -15.43 18.72 11.23
C ILE A 323 -15.35 18.09 9.84
N VAL A 324 -15.14 16.78 9.76
CA VAL A 324 -15.07 16.08 8.46
C VAL A 324 -16.43 16.01 7.79
N THR A 325 -17.54 15.85 8.55
CA THR A 325 -18.89 15.87 7.98
C THR A 325 -19.18 17.22 7.31
N ASP A 326 -18.94 18.29 8.04
CA ASP A 326 -19.24 19.65 7.56
C ASP A 326 -18.33 19.99 6.36
N GLY A 327 -17.00 19.86 6.50
CA GLY A 327 -16.06 20.24 5.45
C GLY A 327 -16.13 19.37 4.18
N LEU A 328 -16.38 18.05 4.33
CA LEU A 328 -16.53 17.18 3.17
C LEU A 328 -17.87 17.41 2.46
N ALA A 329 -18.96 17.68 3.19
CA ALA A 329 -20.25 18.00 2.60
C ALA A 329 -20.18 19.26 1.76
N ASP A 330 -19.56 20.31 2.29
CA ASP A 330 -19.34 21.58 1.58
C ASP A 330 -18.50 21.33 0.31
N TYR A 331 -17.39 20.60 0.43
CA TYR A 331 -16.55 20.28 -0.73
C TYR A 331 -17.32 19.54 -1.84
N LEU A 332 -18.12 18.52 -1.49
CA LEU A 332 -18.87 17.74 -2.48
C LEU A 332 -19.95 18.57 -3.18
N GLU A 333 -20.53 19.55 -2.50
CA GLU A 333 -21.51 20.49 -3.10
C GLU A 333 -20.83 21.50 -4.03
N GLU A 334 -19.67 22.01 -3.66
CA GLU A 334 -18.90 22.97 -4.45
C GLU A 334 -18.22 22.32 -5.67
N HIS A 335 -17.91 21.02 -5.59
CA HIS A 335 -17.15 20.30 -6.61
C HIS A 335 -17.91 19.08 -7.17
N PRO A 336 -19.01 19.29 -7.92
CA PRO A 336 -19.91 18.21 -8.34
C PRO A 336 -19.29 17.19 -9.31
N LYS A 337 -18.23 17.55 -10.05
CA LYS A 337 -17.53 16.61 -10.94
C LYS A 337 -16.69 15.60 -10.14
N PRO A 338 -15.71 16.01 -9.30
CA PRO A 338 -15.04 15.12 -8.39
C PRO A 338 -15.99 14.29 -7.52
N ALA A 339 -17.02 14.91 -6.96
CA ALA A 339 -17.99 14.21 -6.12
C ALA A 339 -18.70 13.05 -6.82
N ARG A 340 -19.09 13.22 -8.08
CA ARG A 340 -19.68 12.13 -8.88
C ARG A 340 -18.69 11.01 -9.15
N GLU A 341 -17.43 11.33 -9.45
CA GLU A 341 -16.41 10.28 -9.68
C GLU A 341 -16.07 9.52 -8.39
N ILE A 342 -16.09 10.17 -7.21
CA ILE A 342 -15.97 9.48 -5.91
C ILE A 342 -17.10 8.47 -5.73
N VAL A 343 -18.36 8.91 -5.93
CA VAL A 343 -19.52 8.02 -5.81
C VAL A 343 -19.46 6.89 -6.82
N LYS A 344 -19.11 7.17 -8.08
CA LYS A 344 -18.98 6.16 -9.14
C LYS A 344 -17.92 5.12 -8.80
N LYS A 345 -16.74 5.54 -8.30
CA LYS A 345 -15.69 4.64 -7.86
C LYS A 345 -16.18 3.74 -6.71
N ALA A 346 -16.84 4.31 -5.71
CA ALA A 346 -17.40 3.55 -4.59
C ALA A 346 -18.53 2.60 -5.03
N GLN A 347 -19.37 2.99 -5.99
CA GLN A 347 -20.38 2.11 -6.59
C GLN A 347 -19.74 0.95 -7.37
N GLN A 348 -18.66 1.20 -8.08
CA GLN A 348 -17.89 0.15 -8.76
C GLN A 348 -17.31 -0.81 -7.74
N ALA A 349 -16.65 -0.31 -6.69
CA ALA A 349 -16.14 -1.11 -5.59
C ALA A 349 -17.21 -1.98 -4.91
N CYS A 350 -18.44 -1.46 -4.76
CA CYS A 350 -19.58 -2.21 -4.23
C CYS A 350 -20.04 -3.32 -5.19
N LYS A 351 -20.04 -3.06 -6.51
CA LYS A 351 -20.39 -4.07 -7.54
C LYS A 351 -19.37 -5.19 -7.63
N ASP A 352 -18.09 -4.89 -7.46
CA ASP A 352 -17.01 -5.88 -7.54
C ASP A 352 -17.13 -6.97 -6.47
N GLY A 353 -17.82 -6.71 -5.37
CA GLY A 353 -18.23 -7.71 -4.37
C GLY A 353 -17.09 -8.48 -3.70
N ARG A 354 -15.83 -8.03 -3.84
CA ARG A 354 -14.68 -8.71 -3.24
C ARG A 354 -14.65 -8.57 -1.71
N ARG A 355 -14.15 -9.59 -1.07
CA ARG A 355 -13.86 -9.57 0.37
C ARG A 355 -12.48 -8.96 0.62
N ARG A 356 -12.43 -7.67 0.95
CA ARG A 356 -11.18 -6.91 1.11
C ARG A 356 -10.35 -7.32 2.32
N ASP A 357 -10.99 -7.93 3.30
CA ASP A 357 -10.34 -8.50 4.48
C ASP A 357 -9.41 -9.68 4.14
N ILE A 358 -9.68 -10.37 3.03
CA ILE A 358 -8.93 -11.56 2.61
C ILE A 358 -8.55 -11.58 1.12
N GLN A 359 -9.03 -10.62 0.32
CA GLN A 359 -8.80 -10.59 -1.12
C GLN A 359 -8.13 -9.28 -1.55
N ALA A 360 -7.01 -9.37 -2.27
CA ALA A 360 -6.36 -8.26 -2.95
C ALA A 360 -6.43 -8.44 -4.46
N ILE A 361 -6.43 -7.34 -5.20
CA ILE A 361 -6.36 -7.33 -6.66
C ILE A 361 -5.06 -6.64 -7.06
N LEU A 362 -4.28 -7.30 -7.93
CA LEU A 362 -3.14 -6.70 -8.60
C LEU A 362 -3.46 -6.56 -10.09
N PRO A 363 -3.84 -5.35 -10.55
CA PRO A 363 -4.14 -5.12 -11.95
C PRO A 363 -2.85 -5.14 -12.77
N LEU A 364 -2.82 -5.95 -13.82
CA LEU A 364 -1.71 -6.01 -14.77
C LEU A 364 -2.13 -5.36 -16.07
N ARG A 365 -1.45 -4.29 -16.47
CA ARG A 365 -1.73 -3.58 -17.74
C ARG A 365 -0.93 -4.20 -18.88
N GLY A 366 -1.63 -4.82 -19.82
CA GLY A 366 -1.04 -5.38 -21.04
C GLY A 366 -0.26 -6.68 -20.83
N LYS A 367 0.51 -7.07 -21.84
CA LYS A 367 1.31 -8.30 -21.85
C LYS A 367 2.55 -8.13 -20.98
N ILE A 368 2.74 -9.03 -20.03
CA ILE A 368 3.97 -9.05 -19.24
C ILE A 368 5.17 -9.51 -20.07
N LEU A 369 6.35 -9.17 -19.58
CA LEU A 369 7.61 -9.57 -20.21
C LEU A 369 7.75 -11.11 -20.24
N ASN A 370 8.17 -11.66 -21.39
CA ASN A 370 8.47 -13.09 -21.47
C ASN A 370 9.82 -13.38 -20.80
N VAL A 371 9.77 -13.86 -19.56
CA VAL A 371 10.97 -14.09 -18.73
C VAL A 371 11.87 -15.24 -19.22
N GLU A 372 11.38 -16.11 -20.12
CA GLU A 372 12.21 -17.13 -20.77
C GLU A 372 13.11 -16.56 -21.86
N ARG A 373 12.71 -15.45 -22.46
CA ARG A 373 13.45 -14.81 -23.57
C ARG A 373 14.44 -13.75 -23.12
N VAL A 374 14.41 -13.35 -21.86
CA VAL A 374 15.25 -12.28 -21.33
C VAL A 374 16.06 -12.78 -20.14
N GLY A 375 17.24 -12.20 -19.93
CA GLY A 375 18.04 -12.47 -18.75
C GLY A 375 17.40 -11.94 -17.47
N ASP A 376 17.77 -12.50 -16.33
CA ASP A 376 17.20 -12.19 -15.01
C ASP A 376 17.27 -10.69 -14.68
N HIS A 377 18.41 -10.05 -14.97
CA HIS A 377 18.58 -8.59 -14.73
C HIS A 377 17.50 -7.76 -15.45
N ARG A 378 17.19 -8.07 -16.71
CA ARG A 378 16.16 -7.37 -17.48
C ARG A 378 14.75 -7.73 -17.01
N ALA A 379 14.54 -8.97 -16.57
CA ALA A 379 13.26 -9.39 -15.99
C ALA A 379 12.96 -8.59 -14.71
N PHE A 380 13.93 -8.51 -13.81
CA PHE A 380 13.78 -7.79 -12.53
C PHE A 380 13.79 -6.25 -12.65
N SER A 381 14.20 -5.70 -13.80
CA SER A 381 14.07 -4.26 -14.10
C SER A 381 12.67 -3.88 -14.62
N SER A 382 11.75 -4.83 -14.77
CA SER A 382 10.38 -4.57 -15.20
C SER A 382 9.49 -4.24 -14.01
N ASP A 383 8.84 -3.07 -14.01
CA ASP A 383 7.93 -2.60 -12.97
C ASP A 383 6.82 -3.61 -12.67
N THR A 384 6.29 -4.26 -13.70
CA THR A 384 5.24 -5.28 -13.54
C THR A 384 5.76 -6.51 -12.80
N ILE A 385 6.98 -6.97 -13.10
CA ILE A 385 7.62 -8.10 -12.43
C ILE A 385 7.96 -7.74 -10.98
N GLN A 386 8.50 -6.55 -10.75
CA GLN A 386 8.77 -6.06 -9.39
C GLN A 386 7.49 -5.96 -8.55
N SER A 387 6.41 -5.44 -9.16
CA SER A 387 5.11 -5.36 -8.50
C SER A 387 4.57 -6.73 -8.10
N LEU A 388 4.71 -7.75 -8.98
CA LEU A 388 4.34 -9.13 -8.67
C LEU A 388 5.16 -9.70 -7.50
N ILE A 389 6.48 -9.55 -7.54
CA ILE A 389 7.38 -10.03 -6.48
C ILE A 389 7.03 -9.38 -5.14
N THR A 390 6.89 -8.05 -5.15
CA THR A 390 6.57 -7.27 -3.94
C THR A 390 5.18 -7.62 -3.40
N ALA A 391 4.18 -7.78 -4.26
CA ALA A 391 2.82 -8.12 -3.82
C ALA A 391 2.74 -9.49 -3.16
N ILE A 392 3.42 -10.49 -3.72
CA ILE A 392 3.43 -11.87 -3.20
C ILE A 392 4.28 -11.97 -1.93
N GLY A 393 5.42 -11.27 -1.88
CA GLY A 393 6.22 -11.05 -0.67
C GLY A 393 7.09 -12.22 -0.21
N CYS A 394 7.23 -13.28 -1.00
CA CYS A 394 8.01 -14.47 -0.65
C CYS A 394 9.42 -14.52 -1.28
N GLY A 395 9.87 -13.43 -1.93
CA GLY A 395 11.12 -13.42 -2.68
C GLY A 395 11.06 -14.22 -3.97
N VAL A 396 12.22 -14.47 -4.59
CA VAL A 396 12.36 -15.18 -5.87
C VAL A 396 13.52 -16.18 -5.81
N THR A 397 13.40 -17.26 -6.59
CA THR A 397 14.53 -18.18 -6.87
C THR A 397 15.31 -17.61 -8.06
N THR A 398 16.64 -17.53 -7.98
CA THR A 398 17.48 -17.12 -9.11
C THR A 398 18.02 -18.33 -9.85
N SER A 399 18.24 -18.17 -11.17
CA SER A 399 18.78 -19.24 -12.04
C SER A 399 20.24 -19.62 -11.72
N ALA A 400 20.92 -18.85 -10.89
CA ALA A 400 22.36 -19.01 -10.62
C ALA A 400 22.70 -20.07 -9.57
N GLY A 401 21.72 -20.76 -8.98
CA GLY A 401 21.97 -21.83 -8.01
C GLY A 401 22.39 -21.36 -6.61
N ASP A 402 22.68 -20.10 -6.39
CA ASP A 402 22.80 -19.46 -5.07
C ASP A 402 21.37 -19.19 -4.60
N GLY A 403 20.84 -20.07 -3.75
CA GLY A 403 19.45 -20.06 -3.29
C GLY A 403 18.97 -18.64 -3.02
N GLY A 404 18.20 -18.09 -3.97
CA GLY A 404 17.66 -16.75 -3.86
C GLY A 404 16.84 -16.60 -2.57
N ASP A 405 16.44 -15.37 -2.22
CA ASP A 405 15.72 -15.02 -0.99
C ASP A 405 14.28 -15.60 -0.92
N PHE A 406 14.00 -16.68 -1.67
CA PHE A 406 12.69 -17.29 -1.70
C PHE A 406 12.38 -18.04 -0.39
N ASP A 407 11.34 -17.57 0.30
CA ASP A 407 10.82 -18.18 1.52
C ASP A 407 9.29 -18.25 1.46
N ILE A 408 8.75 -19.45 1.27
CA ILE A 408 7.32 -19.67 1.15
C ILE A 408 6.54 -19.23 2.41
N THR A 409 7.19 -19.25 3.59
CA THR A 409 6.53 -18.85 4.84
C THR A 409 6.23 -17.35 4.89
N LYS A 410 6.91 -16.55 4.08
CA LYS A 410 6.69 -15.10 3.93
C LYS A 410 5.63 -14.78 2.89
N ALA A 411 5.06 -15.78 2.20
CA ALA A 411 4.00 -15.54 1.22
C ALA A 411 2.77 -14.89 1.88
N ARG A 412 2.40 -13.72 1.37
CA ARG A 412 1.25 -12.96 1.90
C ARG A 412 -0.10 -13.58 1.53
N TYR A 413 -0.15 -14.39 0.47
CA TYR A 413 -1.36 -15.00 -0.06
C TYR A 413 -1.15 -16.48 -0.33
N HIS A 414 -2.07 -17.29 0.16
CA HIS A 414 -2.06 -18.75 -0.05
C HIS A 414 -2.92 -19.17 -1.27
N LYS A 415 -3.58 -18.22 -1.93
CA LYS A 415 -4.31 -18.42 -3.18
C LYS A 415 -4.03 -17.24 -4.11
N ILE A 416 -3.29 -17.50 -5.16
CA ILE A 416 -2.95 -16.53 -6.21
C ILE A 416 -3.74 -16.93 -7.45
N ILE A 417 -4.73 -16.12 -7.81
CA ILE A 417 -5.69 -16.44 -8.87
C ILE A 417 -5.36 -15.59 -10.09
N ILE A 418 -4.93 -16.24 -11.17
CA ILE A 418 -4.69 -15.59 -12.46
C ILE A 418 -6.03 -15.44 -13.17
N MET A 419 -6.44 -14.20 -13.43
CA MET A 419 -7.69 -13.87 -14.11
C MET A 419 -7.36 -13.15 -15.42
N THR A 420 -7.81 -13.71 -16.53
CA THR A 420 -7.61 -13.17 -17.88
C THR A 420 -8.88 -13.39 -18.69
N ASP A 421 -9.08 -12.56 -19.71
CA ASP A 421 -10.19 -12.70 -20.64
C ASP A 421 -10.19 -14.07 -21.37
N ALA A 422 -11.32 -14.47 -21.91
CA ALA A 422 -11.47 -15.73 -22.64
C ALA A 422 -10.86 -15.71 -24.05
N ASP A 423 -10.24 -14.61 -24.46
CA ASP A 423 -9.67 -14.41 -25.78
C ASP A 423 -8.23 -14.97 -25.93
N VAL A 424 -7.66 -14.80 -27.13
CA VAL A 424 -6.30 -15.25 -27.47
C VAL A 424 -5.23 -14.49 -26.68
N ASP A 425 -5.45 -13.20 -26.44
CA ASP A 425 -4.51 -12.36 -25.72
C ASP A 425 -4.53 -12.70 -24.23
N GLY A 426 -5.70 -12.95 -23.63
CA GLY A 426 -5.83 -13.45 -22.28
C GLY A 426 -5.15 -14.82 -22.08
N ALA A 427 -5.29 -15.74 -23.02
CA ALA A 427 -4.59 -17.02 -23.01
C ALA A 427 -3.06 -16.83 -23.06
N HIS A 428 -2.57 -15.87 -23.83
CA HIS A 428 -1.14 -15.55 -23.91
C HIS A 428 -0.61 -14.93 -22.60
N ILE A 429 -1.34 -13.97 -22.01
CA ILE A 429 -0.98 -13.37 -20.73
C ILE A 429 -0.91 -14.42 -19.63
N ARG A 430 -1.87 -15.34 -19.60
CA ARG A 430 -1.92 -16.47 -18.66
C ARG A 430 -0.67 -17.33 -18.73
N ILE A 431 -0.24 -17.69 -19.95
CA ILE A 431 0.98 -18.48 -20.18
C ILE A 431 2.22 -17.71 -19.68
N LEU A 432 2.32 -16.41 -19.97
CA LEU A 432 3.46 -15.60 -19.52
C LEU A 432 3.53 -15.53 -17.99
N LEU A 433 2.39 -15.37 -17.32
CA LEU A 433 2.31 -15.38 -15.84
C LEU A 433 2.71 -16.74 -15.28
N LEU A 434 2.19 -17.83 -15.81
CA LEU A 434 2.57 -19.20 -15.39
C LEU A 434 4.07 -19.44 -15.60
N THR A 435 4.65 -18.95 -16.72
CA THR A 435 6.08 -19.04 -16.96
C THR A 435 6.90 -18.26 -15.93
N PHE A 436 6.42 -17.08 -15.51
CA PHE A 436 7.04 -16.32 -14.44
C PHE A 436 7.02 -17.09 -13.11
N PHE A 437 5.87 -17.61 -12.69
CA PHE A 437 5.76 -18.41 -11.47
C PHE A 437 6.62 -19.66 -11.54
N TYR A 438 6.64 -20.31 -12.68
CA TYR A 438 7.47 -21.50 -12.88
C TYR A 438 8.95 -21.23 -12.72
N LYS A 439 9.44 -20.15 -13.32
CA LYS A 439 10.87 -19.82 -13.34
C LYS A 439 11.36 -19.29 -11.99
N TYR A 440 10.59 -18.41 -11.33
CA TYR A 440 11.05 -17.66 -10.17
C TYR A 440 10.36 -18.00 -8.85
N MET A 441 9.20 -18.64 -8.88
CA MET A 441 8.40 -18.97 -7.68
C MET A 441 7.81 -20.37 -7.75
N ARG A 442 8.55 -21.32 -8.30
CA ARG A 442 8.10 -22.70 -8.46
C ARG A 442 7.52 -23.33 -7.20
N PRO A 443 8.10 -23.14 -6.00
CA PRO A 443 7.53 -23.73 -4.78
C PRO A 443 6.08 -23.29 -4.49
N LEU A 444 5.62 -22.12 -4.97
CA LEU A 444 4.20 -21.74 -4.86
C LEU A 444 3.28 -22.60 -5.72
N ILE A 445 3.75 -23.03 -6.88
CA ILE A 445 3.01 -23.99 -7.74
C ILE A 445 2.99 -25.35 -7.07
N ASP A 446 4.14 -25.82 -6.60
CA ASP A 446 4.29 -27.14 -5.95
C ASP A 446 3.46 -27.23 -4.67
N ALA A 447 3.27 -26.11 -3.95
CA ALA A 447 2.40 -26.00 -2.78
C ALA A 447 0.91 -25.82 -3.11
N GLY A 448 0.54 -25.68 -4.39
CA GLY A 448 -0.85 -25.48 -4.80
C GLY A 448 -1.42 -24.09 -4.50
N TYR A 449 -0.58 -23.04 -4.47
CA TYR A 449 -1.03 -21.67 -4.20
C TYR A 449 -1.47 -20.92 -5.47
N VAL A 450 -1.09 -21.39 -6.66
CA VAL A 450 -1.40 -20.73 -7.93
C VAL A 450 -2.61 -21.37 -8.60
N TYR A 451 -3.60 -20.55 -8.90
CA TYR A 451 -4.87 -20.91 -9.52
C TYR A 451 -5.08 -20.12 -10.81
N VAL A 452 -5.87 -20.69 -11.71
CA VAL A 452 -6.31 -20.00 -12.94
C VAL A 452 -7.82 -19.94 -12.93
N ALA A 453 -8.37 -18.73 -13.07
CA ALA A 453 -9.81 -18.56 -13.25
C ALA A 453 -10.21 -18.97 -14.66
N CYS A 454 -11.38 -19.62 -14.77
CA CYS A 454 -11.98 -19.95 -16.05
C CYS A 454 -13.14 -18.96 -16.31
N PRO A 455 -12.95 -17.95 -17.18
CA PRO A 455 -14.00 -17.00 -17.49
C PRO A 455 -15.10 -17.66 -18.35
N PRO A 456 -16.35 -17.15 -18.29
CA PRO A 456 -17.40 -17.58 -19.21
C PRO A 456 -17.04 -17.15 -20.63
N ILE A 457 -17.47 -17.93 -21.60
CA ILE A 457 -17.29 -17.66 -23.05
C ILE A 457 -18.48 -16.91 -23.64
N PHE A 458 -19.69 -17.10 -23.06
CA PHE A 458 -20.91 -16.41 -23.50
C PHE A 458 -21.77 -16.03 -22.30
N GLY A 459 -22.56 -14.97 -22.46
CA GLY A 459 -23.64 -14.61 -21.54
C GLY A 459 -24.97 -14.62 -22.29
N ILE A 460 -25.94 -15.42 -21.85
CA ILE A 460 -27.29 -15.48 -22.42
C ILE A 460 -28.21 -14.67 -21.52
N LYS A 461 -28.74 -13.56 -22.01
CA LYS A 461 -29.68 -12.74 -21.26
C LYS A 461 -31.11 -13.16 -21.56
N VAL A 462 -31.75 -13.70 -20.55
CA VAL A 462 -33.16 -14.07 -20.63
C VAL A 462 -33.95 -13.18 -19.67
N ARG A 463 -34.79 -12.30 -20.22
CA ARG A 463 -35.50 -11.25 -19.46
C ARG A 463 -34.52 -10.36 -18.69
N ASN A 464 -34.50 -10.42 -17.35
CA ASN A 464 -33.60 -9.62 -16.50
C ASN A 464 -32.49 -10.46 -15.86
N LYS A 465 -32.21 -11.68 -16.33
CA LYS A 465 -31.22 -12.58 -15.78
C LYS A 465 -30.21 -12.99 -16.84
N ILE A 466 -28.93 -12.93 -16.54
CA ILE A 466 -27.85 -13.41 -17.40
C ILE A 466 -27.48 -14.83 -16.96
N HIS A 467 -27.41 -15.75 -17.92
CA HIS A 467 -26.92 -17.11 -17.74
C HIS A 467 -25.57 -17.25 -18.43
N TYR A 468 -24.53 -17.48 -17.65
CA TYR A 468 -23.18 -17.60 -18.15
C TYR A 468 -22.90 -19.00 -18.66
N VAL A 469 -22.21 -19.09 -19.79
CA VAL A 469 -21.81 -20.34 -20.46
C VAL A 469 -20.30 -20.49 -20.30
N TYR A 470 -19.87 -21.58 -19.70
CA TYR A 470 -18.47 -21.86 -19.45
C TYR A 470 -17.93 -22.93 -20.41
N PRO A 471 -16.63 -22.83 -20.81
CA PRO A 471 -16.02 -23.89 -21.62
C PRO A 471 -15.96 -25.18 -20.80
N ASN A 472 -16.38 -26.31 -21.39
CA ASN A 472 -16.28 -27.63 -20.73
C ASN A 472 -15.14 -28.49 -21.32
N GLY A 473 -14.38 -27.97 -22.28
CA GLY A 473 -13.23 -28.63 -22.91
C GLY A 473 -13.54 -29.91 -23.70
N ARG A 474 -14.82 -30.33 -23.74
CA ARG A 474 -15.26 -31.58 -24.37
C ARG A 474 -16.03 -31.37 -25.66
N GLN A 475 -16.79 -30.28 -25.70
CA GLN A 475 -17.63 -29.91 -26.83
C GLN A 475 -17.13 -28.62 -27.47
N PRO A 476 -17.40 -28.39 -28.77
CA PRO A 476 -17.24 -27.09 -29.41
C PRO A 476 -18.06 -26.02 -28.70
N GLU A 477 -17.55 -24.78 -28.68
CA GLU A 477 -18.20 -23.65 -28.00
C GLU A 477 -19.63 -23.43 -28.51
N ASP A 478 -19.87 -23.60 -29.83
CA ASP A 478 -21.20 -23.47 -30.45
C ASP A 478 -22.18 -24.54 -29.96
N GLU A 479 -21.74 -25.77 -29.70
CA GLU A 479 -22.61 -26.83 -29.18
C GLU A 479 -22.97 -26.54 -27.71
N ILE A 480 -22.01 -26.11 -26.89
CA ILE A 480 -22.29 -25.74 -25.49
C ILE A 480 -23.30 -24.60 -25.44
N LEU A 481 -23.15 -23.62 -26.34
CA LEU A 481 -24.09 -22.51 -26.45
C LEU A 481 -25.51 -23.01 -26.81
N ARG A 482 -25.63 -23.85 -27.82
CA ARG A 482 -26.92 -24.44 -28.26
C ARG A 482 -27.59 -25.26 -27.14
N ASP A 483 -26.81 -26.13 -26.49
CA ASP A 483 -27.30 -26.95 -25.38
C ASP A 483 -27.80 -26.08 -24.22
N THR A 484 -27.09 -24.99 -23.94
CA THR A 484 -27.48 -24.05 -22.88
C THR A 484 -28.76 -23.30 -23.27
N ILE A 485 -28.90 -22.82 -24.50
CA ILE A 485 -30.10 -22.14 -25.00
C ILE A 485 -31.31 -23.10 -24.90
N GLN A 486 -31.15 -24.37 -25.32
CA GLN A 486 -32.20 -25.37 -25.20
C GLN A 486 -32.57 -25.67 -23.74
N SER A 487 -31.57 -25.73 -22.84
CA SER A 487 -31.83 -25.97 -21.41
C SER A 487 -32.61 -24.83 -20.74
N LEU A 488 -32.55 -23.64 -21.32
CA LEU A 488 -33.33 -22.46 -20.88
C LEU A 488 -34.74 -22.43 -21.48
N GLY A 489 -35.12 -23.46 -22.26
CA GLY A 489 -36.43 -23.57 -22.91
C GLY A 489 -36.59 -22.66 -24.14
N LEU A 490 -35.48 -22.20 -24.71
CA LEU A 490 -35.44 -21.38 -25.90
C LEU A 490 -35.03 -22.24 -27.10
N ASN A 491 -35.52 -21.90 -28.30
CA ASN A 491 -35.13 -22.58 -29.53
C ASN A 491 -33.95 -21.84 -30.16
N PRO A 492 -32.77 -22.47 -30.32
CA PRO A 492 -31.59 -21.81 -30.90
C PRO A 492 -31.74 -21.46 -32.38
N ASP A 493 -32.71 -22.05 -33.07
CA ASP A 493 -32.96 -21.85 -34.51
C ASP A 493 -34.15 -20.90 -34.78
N ASP A 494 -34.83 -20.36 -33.76
CA ASP A 494 -35.91 -19.38 -33.91
C ASP A 494 -35.35 -18.03 -34.35
N ASN A 495 -35.67 -17.68 -35.60
CA ASN A 495 -35.31 -16.42 -36.23
C ASN A 495 -36.43 -15.36 -36.15
N ASP A 496 -37.42 -15.51 -35.30
CA ASP A 496 -38.49 -14.51 -35.17
C ASP A 496 -37.99 -13.28 -34.34
N GLU A 497 -38.69 -12.15 -34.53
CA GLU A 497 -38.29 -10.89 -33.85
C GLU A 497 -38.42 -10.98 -32.32
N ASP A 498 -39.25 -11.84 -31.79
CA ASP A 498 -39.42 -12.11 -30.36
C ASP A 498 -38.27 -12.99 -29.82
N GLY A 499 -37.75 -13.94 -30.61
CA GLY A 499 -36.60 -14.75 -30.27
C GLY A 499 -35.30 -13.90 -30.18
N LYS A 500 -35.14 -12.92 -31.05
CA LYS A 500 -34.03 -11.95 -30.97
C LYS A 500 -34.11 -11.03 -29.77
N ALA A 501 -35.33 -10.64 -29.35
CA ALA A 501 -35.51 -9.78 -28.18
C ALA A 501 -35.30 -10.54 -26.87
N MET A 502 -35.28 -11.87 -26.86
CA MET A 502 -35.13 -12.69 -25.66
C MET A 502 -33.70 -13.19 -25.40
N ALA A 503 -32.82 -13.18 -26.40
CA ALA A 503 -31.44 -13.66 -26.27
C ALA A 503 -30.45 -12.66 -26.88
N ASP A 504 -30.10 -11.61 -26.15
CA ASP A 504 -28.91 -10.86 -26.44
C ASP A 504 -27.69 -11.74 -26.11
N LEU A 505 -27.07 -12.30 -27.12
CA LEU A 505 -25.78 -12.98 -27.01
C LEU A 505 -24.70 -11.93 -26.75
N ILE A 506 -24.26 -11.83 -25.51
CA ILE A 506 -23.12 -11.02 -25.13
C ILE A 506 -21.89 -11.91 -25.23
N THR A 507 -21.06 -11.69 -26.24
CA THR A 507 -19.69 -12.22 -26.25
C THR A 507 -18.90 -11.50 -25.16
N MET A 508 -18.49 -12.21 -24.14
CA MET A 508 -17.73 -11.65 -23.01
C MET A 508 -16.28 -11.27 -23.38
N ALA A 509 -15.93 -11.32 -24.67
CA ALA A 509 -14.60 -10.94 -25.15
C ALA A 509 -14.28 -9.44 -24.99
N ASP A 510 -15.31 -8.59 -24.96
CA ASP A 510 -15.19 -7.14 -24.86
C ASP A 510 -15.64 -6.58 -23.51
N GLU A 511 -16.31 -7.36 -22.68
CA GLU A 511 -16.64 -6.95 -21.32
C GLU A 511 -15.56 -7.43 -20.35
N GLN A 512 -14.88 -6.50 -19.73
CA GLN A 512 -14.05 -6.79 -18.55
C GLN A 512 -14.89 -7.62 -17.57
N VAL A 513 -14.29 -8.66 -17.00
CA VAL A 513 -14.90 -9.44 -15.91
C VAL A 513 -15.13 -8.49 -14.75
N GLU A 514 -16.25 -7.77 -14.78
CA GLU A 514 -16.55 -6.70 -13.84
C GLU A 514 -16.85 -7.20 -12.43
N THR A 515 -17.13 -8.49 -12.27
CA THR A 515 -17.51 -9.04 -10.95
C THR A 515 -16.87 -10.40 -10.69
N LEU A 516 -16.27 -10.53 -9.53
CA LEU A 516 -15.84 -11.82 -8.97
C LEU A 516 -17.03 -12.76 -8.61
N HIS A 517 -18.24 -12.25 -8.72
CA HIS A 517 -19.47 -13.02 -8.52
C HIS A 517 -19.72 -13.95 -9.71
N GLY A 518 -19.56 -15.24 -9.49
CA GLY A 518 -19.80 -16.28 -10.49
C GLY A 518 -18.56 -16.84 -11.14
N ILE A 519 -17.37 -16.37 -10.80
CA ILE A 519 -16.14 -17.03 -11.24
C ILE A 519 -16.00 -18.34 -10.48
N THR A 520 -16.05 -19.43 -11.22
CA THR A 520 -15.76 -20.75 -10.68
C THR A 520 -14.26 -20.94 -10.66
N LEU A 521 -13.69 -21.12 -9.47
CA LEU A 521 -12.28 -21.48 -9.32
C LEU A 521 -12.12 -22.98 -9.59
N PHE A 522 -11.30 -23.30 -10.57
CA PHE A 522 -10.95 -24.69 -10.90
C PHE A 522 -9.63 -25.06 -10.24
N ASP A 523 -9.48 -26.37 -9.97
CA ASP A 523 -8.17 -26.91 -9.69
C ASP A 523 -7.24 -26.57 -10.89
N PRO A 524 -6.05 -26.02 -10.66
CA PRO A 524 -5.11 -25.71 -11.74
C PRO A 524 -4.94 -26.85 -12.74
N ILE A 525 -4.98 -28.07 -12.26
CA ILE A 525 -4.83 -29.30 -13.06
C ILE A 525 -6.00 -29.44 -14.05
N GLU A 526 -7.23 -29.30 -13.62
CA GLU A 526 -8.39 -29.41 -14.49
C GLU A 526 -8.42 -28.28 -15.54
N THR A 527 -8.11 -27.06 -15.13
CA THR A 527 -8.04 -25.90 -16.03
C THR A 527 -6.99 -26.09 -17.11
N TRP A 528 -5.81 -26.62 -16.76
CA TRP A 528 -4.76 -26.91 -17.70
C TRP A 528 -5.12 -27.97 -18.72
N LYS A 529 -5.74 -29.04 -18.26
CA LYS A 529 -6.19 -30.14 -19.11
C LYS A 529 -7.19 -29.68 -20.16
N GLU A 530 -8.14 -28.86 -19.79
CA GLU A 530 -9.30 -28.58 -20.63
C GLU A 530 -9.14 -27.32 -21.51
N CYS A 531 -8.62 -26.21 -21.00
CA CYS A 531 -8.71 -24.95 -21.71
C CYS A 531 -7.42 -24.46 -22.38
N THR A 532 -6.27 -24.66 -21.76
CA THR A 532 -5.07 -23.87 -22.16
C THR A 532 -4.15 -24.63 -23.09
N TYR A 533 -3.88 -25.90 -22.81
CA TYR A 533 -2.85 -26.63 -23.58
C TYR A 533 -3.29 -27.06 -24.95
N VAL A 534 -4.49 -27.62 -25.07
CA VAL A 534 -4.96 -28.15 -26.35
C VAL A 534 -5.16 -27.01 -27.34
N ASN A 535 -5.81 -25.92 -26.93
CA ASN A 535 -6.13 -24.81 -27.82
C ASN A 535 -4.91 -23.92 -28.12
N CYS A 536 -4.11 -23.53 -27.13
CA CYS A 536 -2.91 -22.73 -27.38
C CYS A 536 -1.84 -23.50 -28.13
N THR A 537 -1.58 -24.75 -27.77
CA THR A 537 -0.61 -25.59 -28.49
C THR A 537 -1.06 -25.83 -29.92
N ALA A 538 -2.33 -26.11 -30.15
CA ALA A 538 -2.88 -26.29 -31.46
C ALA A 538 -2.77 -25.00 -32.34
N ARG A 539 -3.09 -23.82 -31.79
CA ARG A 539 -2.92 -22.54 -32.48
C ARG A 539 -1.45 -22.21 -32.76
N CYS A 540 -0.56 -22.45 -31.80
CA CYS A 540 0.88 -22.26 -32.03
C CYS A 540 1.41 -23.17 -33.12
N LEU A 541 0.94 -24.43 -33.19
CA LEU A 541 1.33 -25.37 -34.23
C LEU A 541 0.73 -25.04 -35.59
N SER A 542 -0.44 -24.42 -35.64
CA SER A 542 -1.11 -24.02 -36.89
C SER A 542 -0.53 -22.72 -37.50
N THR A 543 0.27 -21.96 -36.74
CA THR A 543 0.87 -20.72 -37.21
C THR A 543 1.98 -21.07 -38.21
N PRO A 544 1.93 -20.56 -39.45
CA PRO A 544 2.98 -20.84 -40.47
C PRO A 544 4.31 -20.22 -40.04
N ILE A 545 5.39 -20.98 -40.22
CA ILE A 545 6.75 -20.52 -39.95
C ILE A 545 7.30 -19.89 -41.25
N TYR A 546 7.85 -18.68 -41.13
CA TYR A 546 8.51 -17.98 -42.21
C TYR A 546 9.99 -17.82 -41.88
N GLU A 547 10.87 -18.25 -42.80
CA GLU A 547 12.30 -17.97 -42.76
C GLU A 547 12.64 -17.12 -43.97
N ASN A 548 13.31 -15.98 -43.78
CA ASN A 548 13.67 -15.04 -44.82
C ASN A 548 12.48 -14.64 -45.73
N GLY A 549 11.28 -14.51 -45.16
CA GLY A 549 10.07 -14.15 -45.91
C GLY A 549 9.43 -15.27 -46.71
N LYS A 550 9.99 -16.48 -46.69
CA LYS A 550 9.41 -17.68 -47.31
C LYS A 550 8.77 -18.60 -46.30
N ARG A 551 7.60 -19.14 -46.62
CA ARG A 551 6.90 -20.13 -45.80
C ARG A 551 7.68 -21.45 -45.84
N VAL A 552 8.14 -21.92 -44.69
CA VAL A 552 9.02 -23.07 -44.59
C VAL A 552 8.25 -24.40 -44.55
N TYR A 553 6.99 -24.39 -44.08
CA TYR A 553 6.11 -25.54 -44.12
C TYR A 553 4.65 -25.14 -44.29
N GLN A 554 3.81 -26.09 -44.73
CA GLN A 554 2.36 -25.89 -44.79
C GLN A 554 1.75 -26.43 -43.50
N SER A 555 1.03 -25.60 -42.75
CA SER A 555 0.36 -26.01 -41.53
C SER A 555 -0.65 -27.13 -41.81
N PRO A 556 -0.69 -28.20 -40.99
CA PRO A 556 -1.77 -29.16 -41.03
C PRO A 556 -3.09 -28.48 -40.63
N SER A 557 -4.23 -29.15 -40.80
CA SER A 557 -5.50 -28.59 -40.37
C SER A 557 -5.50 -28.40 -38.86
N LEU A 558 -6.19 -27.37 -38.40
CA LEU A 558 -6.31 -27.09 -36.96
C LEU A 558 -6.91 -28.26 -36.20
N ASP A 559 -7.85 -28.98 -36.81
CA ASP A 559 -8.49 -30.15 -36.22
C ASP A 559 -7.58 -31.34 -36.05
N ASP A 560 -6.69 -31.59 -37.01
CA ASP A 560 -5.68 -32.66 -36.89
C ASP A 560 -4.69 -32.36 -35.76
N ILE A 561 -4.29 -31.10 -35.63
CA ILE A 561 -3.41 -30.64 -34.55
C ILE A 561 -4.11 -30.75 -33.20
N LYS A 562 -5.38 -30.31 -33.11
CA LYS A 562 -6.18 -30.45 -31.88
C LYS A 562 -6.33 -31.91 -31.45
N LYS A 563 -6.64 -32.80 -32.39
CA LYS A 563 -6.74 -34.24 -32.08
C LYS A 563 -5.41 -34.82 -31.59
N PHE A 564 -4.30 -34.47 -32.21
CA PHE A 564 -2.98 -34.92 -31.83
C PHE A 564 -2.62 -34.39 -30.41
N CYS A 565 -2.78 -33.10 -30.17
CA CYS A 565 -2.49 -32.49 -28.87
C CYS A 565 -3.37 -33.08 -27.78
N LYS A 566 -4.67 -33.30 -28.05
CA LYS A 566 -5.62 -33.90 -27.12
C LYS A 566 -5.24 -35.33 -26.75
N ALA A 567 -4.80 -36.13 -27.73
CA ALA A 567 -4.32 -37.47 -27.49
C ALA A 567 -3.06 -37.49 -26.61
N GLN A 568 -2.10 -36.59 -26.87
CA GLN A 568 -0.86 -36.48 -26.06
C GLN A 568 -1.15 -35.99 -24.64
N VAL A 569 -2.04 -35.02 -24.47
CA VAL A 569 -2.44 -34.52 -23.15
C VAL A 569 -3.12 -35.63 -22.35
N ASN A 570 -4.02 -36.41 -22.96
CA ASN A 570 -4.69 -37.52 -22.27
C ASN A 570 -3.71 -38.60 -21.85
N THR A 571 -2.72 -38.93 -22.69
CA THR A 571 -1.67 -39.92 -22.35
C THR A 571 -0.83 -39.47 -21.16
N LEU A 572 -0.39 -38.21 -21.20
CA LEU A 572 0.37 -37.59 -20.10
C LEU A 572 -0.45 -37.46 -18.82
N TRP A 573 -1.76 -37.22 -18.96
CA TRP A 573 -2.69 -37.12 -17.84
C TRP A 573 -2.91 -38.44 -17.12
N ASP A 574 -2.98 -39.53 -17.84
CA ASP A 574 -3.07 -40.87 -17.26
C ASP A 574 -1.78 -41.25 -16.50
N GLU A 575 -0.63 -40.70 -16.89
CA GLU A 575 0.60 -40.78 -16.11
C GLU A 575 0.54 -39.93 -14.84
N VAL A 576 -0.01 -38.71 -14.91
CA VAL A 576 -0.16 -37.76 -13.77
C VAL A 576 -0.99 -38.37 -12.64
N LYS A 577 -2.09 -39.05 -12.98
CA LYS A 577 -2.96 -39.71 -11.99
C LYS A 577 -2.29 -40.75 -11.13
N ARG A 578 -1.10 -41.25 -11.53
CA ARG A 578 -0.32 -42.26 -10.83
C ARG A 578 0.63 -41.67 -9.78
N PHE A 579 0.72 -40.34 -9.65
CA PHE A 579 1.67 -39.70 -8.74
C PHE A 579 0.95 -39.21 -7.48
N GLU A 580 1.68 -39.28 -6.34
CA GLU A 580 1.19 -38.79 -5.04
C GLU A 580 1.06 -37.27 -4.96
N ASN A 581 1.79 -36.52 -5.79
CA ASN A 581 1.70 -35.07 -5.85
C ASN A 581 1.49 -34.57 -7.30
N PRO A 582 0.26 -34.42 -7.76
CA PRO A 582 -0.06 -34.03 -9.12
C PRO A 582 0.44 -32.62 -9.47
N HIS A 583 0.61 -31.70 -8.52
CA HIS A 583 1.07 -30.33 -8.78
C HIS A 583 2.50 -30.27 -9.33
N ARG A 584 3.37 -31.16 -8.93
CA ARG A 584 4.73 -31.24 -9.46
C ARG A 584 4.77 -31.60 -10.95
N TYR A 585 3.77 -32.29 -11.42
CA TYR A 585 3.65 -32.75 -12.81
C TYR A 585 3.25 -31.68 -13.80
N TYR A 586 2.68 -30.62 -13.32
CA TYR A 586 2.23 -29.52 -14.16
C TYR A 586 3.33 -28.94 -15.01
N VAL A 587 4.42 -28.77 -14.39
CA VAL A 587 5.60 -28.14 -14.92
C VAL A 587 6.28 -29.07 -15.91
N ASP A 588 6.39 -30.36 -15.56
CA ASP A 588 6.92 -31.38 -16.43
C ASP A 588 6.00 -31.61 -17.64
N LEU A 589 4.69 -31.44 -17.47
CA LEU A 589 3.72 -31.51 -18.53
C LEU A 589 3.91 -30.35 -19.53
N SER A 590 4.15 -29.14 -19.07
CA SER A 590 4.50 -27.98 -19.89
C SER A 590 5.71 -28.26 -20.77
N GLN A 591 6.79 -28.71 -20.16
CA GLN A 591 8.03 -29.00 -20.87
C GLN A 591 7.82 -30.12 -21.88
N LYS A 592 7.14 -31.20 -21.50
CA LYS A 592 6.83 -32.31 -22.41
C LYS A 592 5.96 -31.90 -23.59
N LEU A 593 4.97 -31.02 -23.38
CA LEU A 593 4.16 -30.48 -24.47
C LEU A 593 4.97 -29.58 -25.39
N TRP A 594 5.90 -28.81 -24.85
CA TRP A 594 6.82 -27.98 -25.63
C TRP A 594 7.79 -28.84 -26.46
N ASP A 595 8.32 -29.91 -25.87
CA ASP A 595 9.19 -30.86 -26.56
C ASP A 595 8.43 -31.61 -27.66
N THR A 596 7.17 -32.00 -27.37
CA THR A 596 6.25 -32.62 -28.33
C THR A 596 5.97 -31.69 -29.50
N ARG A 597 5.73 -30.39 -29.22
CA ARG A 597 5.59 -29.36 -30.26
C ARG A 597 6.83 -29.29 -31.14
N SER A 598 8.01 -29.25 -30.54
CA SER A 598 9.28 -29.14 -31.27
C SER A 598 9.53 -30.39 -32.11
N ALA A 599 9.20 -31.56 -31.59
CA ALA A 599 9.30 -32.82 -32.34
C ALA A 599 8.29 -32.89 -33.50
N LEU A 600 7.07 -32.37 -33.32
CA LEU A 600 6.03 -32.31 -34.33
C LEU A 600 6.44 -31.35 -35.47
N LEU A 601 6.93 -30.16 -35.11
CA LEU A 601 7.42 -29.18 -36.08
C LEU A 601 8.56 -29.75 -36.94
N LYS A 602 9.49 -30.51 -36.32
CA LYS A 602 10.55 -31.22 -37.08
C LYS A 602 10.01 -32.28 -38.05
N LYS A 603 8.93 -32.98 -37.68
CA LYS A 603 8.27 -33.94 -38.57
C LYS A 603 7.51 -33.28 -39.69
N LEU A 604 6.91 -32.12 -39.47
CA LEU A 604 6.15 -31.39 -40.44
C LEU A 604 7.04 -30.56 -41.42
N SER A 605 8.30 -30.33 -41.03
CA SER A 605 9.31 -29.67 -41.89
C SER A 605 10.06 -30.61 -42.81
N LYS A 606 9.86 -31.93 -42.68
CA LYS A 606 10.32 -32.96 -43.62
C LYS A 606 9.21 -33.31 -44.62
#